data_95971bd9801ba545c4326f69113cdf08
#
_entry.id   95971bd9801ba545c4326f69113cdf08
#
_cell.length_a   1.000
_cell.length_b   1.000
_cell.length_c   1.000
_cell.angle_alpha   90.00
_cell.angle_beta   90.00
_cell.angle_gamma   90.00
#
_symmetry.space_group_name_H-M   'P 1'
#
loop_
_entity.id
_entity.type
_entity.pdbx_description
1 polymer ?
#
loop_
_entity_poly.entity_id
_entity_poly.type
_entity_poly.pdbx_seq_one_letter_code
_entity_poly.pdbx_strand_id
1 'polypeptide(L)'
;MDTESRRLLWRCRRGMKELDVLLERFAQQVLPRASPAECRVFAELLALPDPLLAGYLLGGEPPAEPHLAQAIGQIRALCRLADGSAVF
;
A
#
# COMPACT_ATOMS: atom_id res chain seq x y z
N MET A 1 -10.88 8.18 -11.60
CA MET A 1 -9.99 7.02 -11.47
C MET A 1 -10.24 6.08 -12.64
N ASP A 2 -9.19 5.64 -13.31
CA ASP A 2 -9.34 4.76 -14.47
C ASP A 2 -9.62 3.32 -14.06
N THR A 3 -9.82 2.44 -15.07
CA THR A 3 -10.18 1.05 -14.82
C THR A 3 -9.07 0.32 -14.05
N GLU A 4 -7.83 0.57 -14.40
CA GLU A 4 -6.70 -0.09 -13.75
C GLU A 4 -6.59 0.31 -12.28
N SER A 5 -6.76 1.59 -11.98
CA SER A 5 -6.73 2.08 -10.61
C SER A 5 -7.88 1.49 -9.80
N ARG A 6 -9.06 1.34 -10.40
CA ARG A 6 -10.19 0.71 -9.72
C ARG A 6 -9.90 -0.76 -9.38
N ARG A 7 -9.27 -1.47 -10.31
CA ARG A 7 -8.88 -2.86 -10.05
C ARG A 7 -7.88 -2.97 -8.92
N LEU A 8 -6.91 -2.08 -8.89
CA LEU A 8 -5.93 -2.05 -7.82
C LEU A 8 -6.59 -1.74 -6.48
N LEU A 9 -7.53 -0.80 -6.48
CA LEU A 9 -8.25 -0.46 -5.26
C LEU A 9 -9.04 -1.66 -4.72
N TRP A 10 -9.68 -2.43 -5.61
CA TRP A 10 -10.37 -3.66 -5.22
C TRP A 10 -9.42 -4.68 -4.61
N ARG A 11 -8.21 -4.81 -5.17
CA ARG A 11 -7.22 -5.76 -4.70
C ARG A 11 -6.64 -5.38 -3.34
N CYS A 12 -6.92 -4.17 -2.86
CA CYS A 12 -6.53 -3.77 -1.51
C CYS A 12 -7.33 -4.48 -0.43
N ARG A 13 -8.47 -5.05 -0.77
CA ARG A 13 -9.32 -5.76 0.17
C ARG A 13 -8.86 -7.20 0.32
N ARG A 14 -8.18 -7.48 1.40
CA ARG A 14 -7.57 -8.79 1.66
C ARG A 14 -8.29 -9.57 2.76
N GLY A 15 -9.26 -8.96 3.43
CA GLY A 15 -9.91 -9.58 4.58
C GLY A 15 -9.19 -9.38 5.90
N MET A 16 -8.08 -8.64 5.88
CA MET A 16 -7.35 -8.25 7.08
C MET A 16 -7.57 -6.75 7.29
N LYS A 17 -8.41 -6.41 8.26
CA LYS A 17 -8.90 -5.04 8.44
C LYS A 17 -7.79 -3.98 8.48
N GLU A 18 -6.76 -4.21 9.27
CA GLU A 18 -5.67 -3.23 9.39
C GLU A 18 -4.93 -3.06 8.08
N LEU A 19 -4.65 -4.17 7.41
CA LEU A 19 -3.95 -4.14 6.14
C LEU A 19 -4.81 -3.47 5.06
N ASP A 20 -6.09 -3.79 5.03
CA ASP A 20 -7.02 -3.21 4.07
C ASP A 20 -7.08 -1.69 4.21
N VAL A 21 -7.15 -1.19 5.43
CA VAL A 21 -7.21 0.24 5.70
C VAL A 21 -5.95 0.95 5.19
N LEU A 22 -4.78 0.38 5.46
CA LEU A 22 -3.52 0.97 5.01
C LEU A 22 -3.44 1.03 3.49
N LEU A 23 -3.76 -0.08 2.84
CA LEU A 23 -3.67 -0.16 1.39
C LEU A 23 -4.70 0.73 0.70
N GLU A 24 -5.93 0.75 1.19
CA GLU A 24 -6.96 1.59 0.59
C GLU A 24 -6.65 3.07 0.76
N ARG A 25 -6.17 3.47 1.92
CA ARG A 25 -5.81 4.86 2.18
C ARG A 25 -4.71 5.32 1.23
N PHE A 26 -3.68 4.50 1.07
CA PHE A 26 -2.60 4.81 0.14
C PHE A 26 -3.12 4.89 -1.29
N ALA A 27 -3.92 3.91 -1.70
CA ALA A 27 -4.46 3.86 -3.06
C ALA A 27 -5.30 5.10 -3.37
N GLN A 28 -6.17 5.49 -2.46
CA GLN A 28 -7.04 6.63 -2.69
C GLN A 28 -6.28 7.94 -2.82
N GLN A 29 -5.19 8.10 -2.09
CA GLN A 29 -4.43 9.34 -2.10
C GLN A 29 -3.37 9.38 -3.19
N VAL A 30 -2.79 8.25 -3.54
CA VAL A 30 -1.63 8.20 -4.42
C VAL A 30 -1.95 7.75 -5.84
N LEU A 31 -2.82 6.75 -6.01
CA LEU A 31 -3.09 6.21 -7.34
C LEU A 31 -3.57 7.24 -8.36
N PRO A 32 -4.44 8.21 -8.01
CA PRO A 32 -4.85 9.20 -8.99
C PRO A 32 -3.71 10.04 -9.56
N ARG A 33 -2.61 10.13 -8.84
CA ARG A 33 -1.43 10.91 -9.24
C ARG A 33 -0.25 10.04 -9.64
N ALA A 34 -0.39 8.72 -9.53
CA ALA A 34 0.73 7.82 -9.72
C ALA A 34 1.08 7.67 -11.19
N SER A 35 2.37 7.55 -11.48
CA SER A 35 2.85 7.22 -12.80
C SER A 35 2.55 5.75 -13.11
N PRO A 36 2.58 5.34 -14.40
CA PRO A 36 2.43 3.93 -14.72
C PRO A 36 3.45 3.03 -14.02
N ALA A 37 4.67 3.53 -13.82
CA ALA A 37 5.68 2.76 -13.11
C ALA A 37 5.30 2.55 -11.64
N GLU A 38 4.79 3.59 -11.00
CA GLU A 38 4.35 3.49 -9.61
C GLU A 38 3.16 2.54 -9.46
N CYS A 39 2.22 2.58 -10.40
CA CYS A 39 1.09 1.66 -10.41
C CYS A 39 1.55 0.21 -10.54
N ARG A 40 2.58 -0.05 -11.36
CA ARG A 40 3.12 -1.39 -11.50
C ARG A 40 3.75 -1.90 -10.21
N VAL A 41 4.47 -1.04 -9.51
CA VAL A 41 5.07 -1.42 -8.23
C VAL A 41 3.98 -1.75 -7.22
N PHE A 42 2.93 -0.93 -7.16
CA PHE A 42 1.82 -1.20 -6.26
C PHE A 42 1.12 -2.51 -6.62
N ALA A 43 0.97 -2.79 -7.91
CA ALA A 43 0.39 -4.06 -8.36
C ALA A 43 1.25 -5.25 -7.91
N GLU A 44 2.57 -5.12 -7.95
CA GLU A 44 3.46 -6.16 -7.45
C GLU A 44 3.25 -6.41 -5.96
N LEU A 45 3.09 -5.34 -5.19
CA LEU A 45 2.81 -5.48 -3.76
C LEU A 45 1.51 -6.23 -3.52
N LEU A 46 0.46 -5.87 -4.26
CA LEU A 46 -0.83 -6.50 -4.11
C LEU A 46 -0.85 -7.96 -4.57
N ALA A 47 0.14 -8.37 -5.35
CA ALA A 47 0.27 -9.76 -5.77
C ALA A 47 0.92 -10.64 -4.71
N LEU A 48 1.48 -10.06 -3.66
CA LEU A 48 2.13 -10.82 -2.59
C LEU A 48 1.09 -11.51 -1.71
N PRO A 49 1.45 -12.68 -1.13
CA PRO A 49 0.57 -13.33 -0.16
C PRO A 49 0.32 -12.41 1.05
N ASP A 50 -0.87 -12.51 1.62
CA ASP A 50 -1.27 -11.66 2.75
C ASP A 50 -0.30 -11.72 3.94
N PRO A 51 0.18 -12.89 4.38
CA PRO A 51 1.11 -12.92 5.51
C PRO A 51 2.40 -12.16 5.23
N LEU A 52 2.89 -12.23 4.00
CA LEU A 52 4.13 -11.56 3.63
C LEU A 52 3.91 -10.03 3.59
N LEU A 53 2.83 -9.61 2.95
CA LEU A 53 2.48 -8.19 2.86
C LEU A 53 2.24 -7.60 4.24
N ALA A 54 1.55 -8.32 5.10
CA ALA A 54 1.31 -7.90 6.47
C ALA A 54 2.63 -7.76 7.25
N GLY A 55 3.58 -8.68 7.05
CA GLY A 55 4.88 -8.59 7.67
C GLY A 55 5.63 -7.34 7.28
N TYR A 56 5.53 -6.95 6.02
CA TYR A 56 6.19 -5.74 5.54
C TYR A 56 5.51 -4.47 6.07
N LEU A 57 4.19 -4.42 6.06
CA LEU A 57 3.46 -3.20 6.43
C LEU A 57 3.20 -3.06 7.91
N LEU A 58 2.91 -4.16 8.58
CA LEU A 58 2.54 -4.15 10.00
C LEU A 58 3.67 -4.66 10.90
N GLY A 59 4.48 -5.58 10.40
CA GLY A 59 5.55 -6.19 11.18
C GLY A 59 6.89 -5.48 11.13
N GLY A 60 7.05 -4.51 10.26
CA GLY A 60 8.31 -3.76 10.16
C GLY A 60 9.44 -4.45 9.42
N GLU A 61 9.18 -5.58 8.78
CA GLU A 61 10.20 -6.27 8.00
C GLU A 61 10.35 -5.61 6.62
N PRO A 62 11.59 -5.33 6.17
CA PRO A 62 11.78 -4.75 4.83
C PRO A 62 11.77 -5.83 3.76
N PRO A 63 11.16 -5.57 2.57
CA PRO A 63 11.31 -6.47 1.44
C PRO A 63 12.76 -6.48 0.94
N ALA A 64 13.15 -7.57 0.29
CA ALA A 64 14.49 -7.67 -0.27
C ALA A 64 14.67 -6.76 -1.49
N GLU A 65 13.64 -6.59 -2.30
CA GLU A 65 13.70 -5.78 -3.50
C GLU A 65 13.62 -4.28 -3.14
N PRO A 66 14.62 -3.47 -3.59
CA PRO A 66 14.63 -2.04 -3.22
C PRO A 66 13.39 -1.27 -3.65
N HIS A 67 12.81 -1.58 -4.81
CA HIS A 67 11.63 -0.86 -5.29
C HIS A 67 10.40 -1.17 -4.42
N LEU A 68 10.29 -2.40 -3.92
CA LEU A 68 9.20 -2.76 -3.01
C LEU A 68 9.44 -2.15 -1.63
N ALA A 69 10.68 -2.15 -1.17
CA ALA A 69 11.02 -1.54 0.12
C ALA A 69 10.69 -0.05 0.12
N GLN A 70 10.96 0.64 -0.97
CA GLN A 70 10.63 2.06 -1.10
C GLN A 70 9.12 2.27 -1.04
N ALA A 71 8.35 1.46 -1.76
CA ALA A 71 6.90 1.57 -1.77
C ALA A 71 6.31 1.27 -0.39
N ILE A 72 6.79 0.24 0.28
CA ILE A 72 6.36 -0.09 1.65
C ILE A 72 6.64 1.10 2.58
N GLY A 73 7.81 1.70 2.47
CA GLY A 73 8.16 2.87 3.27
C GLY A 73 7.23 4.04 3.03
N GLN A 74 6.85 4.27 1.78
CA GLN A 74 5.91 5.34 1.44
C GLN A 74 4.53 5.10 2.03
N ILE A 75 4.03 3.87 1.95
CA ILE A 75 2.73 3.52 2.53
C ILE A 75 2.74 3.72 4.04
N ARG A 76 3.78 3.26 4.70
CA ARG A 76 3.89 3.39 6.15
C ARG A 76 4.01 4.84 6.58
N ALA A 77 4.78 5.63 5.85
CA ALA A 77 4.96 7.05 6.16
C ALA A 77 3.66 7.82 6.00
N LEU A 78 2.93 7.57 4.92
CA LEU A 78 1.66 8.25 4.67
C LEU A 78 0.64 7.94 5.75
N CYS A 79 0.51 6.67 6.11
CA CYS A 79 -0.46 6.25 7.12
C CYS A 79 -0.07 6.74 8.51
N ARG A 80 1.22 6.78 8.81
CA ARG A 80 1.71 7.29 10.08
C ARG A 80 1.39 8.76 10.25
N LEU A 81 1.58 9.55 9.18
CA LEU A 81 1.27 10.98 9.22
C LEU A 81 -0.22 11.21 9.46
N ALA A 82 -1.07 10.45 8.77
CA ALA A 82 -2.50 10.58 8.93
C ALA A 82 -2.94 10.20 10.34
N ASP A 83 -2.45 9.09 10.85
CA ASP A 83 -2.81 8.61 12.18
C ASP A 83 -2.23 9.51 13.27
N GLY A 84 -0.97 9.94 13.09
CA GLY A 84 -0.33 10.81 14.06
C GLY A 84 -1.04 12.14 14.19
N SER A 85 -1.45 12.71 13.07
CA SER A 85 -2.16 13.99 13.12
C SER A 85 -3.56 13.84 13.70
N ALA A 86 -4.16 12.68 13.57
CA ALA A 86 -5.50 12.44 14.10
C ALA A 86 -5.48 12.17 15.61
N VAL A 87 -4.45 11.53 16.09
CA VAL A 87 -4.38 11.05 17.47
C VAL A 87 -3.72 12.08 18.40
N PHE A 88 -2.75 12.78 17.88
CA PHE A 88 -1.95 13.66 18.69
C PHE A 88 -2.02 15.10 18.21
#